data_4efd0990bece9a32aef0151dd75a2689
#
_entry.id   4efd0990bece9a32aef0151dd75a2689
#
_cell.length_a   1.000
_cell.length_b   1.000
_cell.length_c   1.000
_cell.angle_alpha   90.00
_cell.angle_beta   90.00
_cell.angle_gamma   90.00
#
_symmetry.space_group_name_H-M   'P 1'
#
loop_
_entity.id
_entity.type
_entity.pdbx_description
1 polymer ?
#
loop_
_entity_poly.entity_id
_entity_poly.type
_entity_poly.pdbx_seq_one_letter_code
_entity_poly.pdbx_strand_id
1 'polypeptide(L)'
;MRKASKLLFLCMVMLVTTFSGGTLRASGRKILFNKDWKFHLGIAANTEQPEYNDSRWRVLDLPHDWSVEPLPFQKEGITVGPFSRMSEGDIDTGQTVGGEGWYRKKFTLSGDDAGKRIVLYFEGVYNQSELWINGKKANFNAYGYTSYKVDITPYLNAPGTPNAIAMKVVNAGRNSRWYAGSGIFRHVWLMKTEKLYLDEWDTFVDASELQKKDAVIKFSTIIHNEALQNKSGKIGIKIYSPAGNEVFSTSQDVLLSEETPVATSFSIKKPELWSVDTPVLYTAEVSLFSNEKEYDKITVPFGIRTLSFSADKGFLLNGKPVKLKGGCIHHDNGLLGAVAIDRAEERKVELMKANGYNAVRCSHNQVSEHFLDACDRLGMLVIHETFDQWQAAKREQDYHQFFDEWSDRDLSASVRRDRNHPSIIMWSIGNEVAQRADEPEGDLISKRLVGTIRKYDTSRFTTIGSNDFWDRRQFTWDKDSYRIFRNLDVAGYNYIWWKYESDHAAYPDRVIYGSESYPKEAARTGIL
;
A
#
# COMPACT_ATOMS: atom_id res chain seq x y z
N MET A 1 -58.74 -50.09 -10.87
CA MET A 1 -57.75 -50.33 -9.79
C MET A 1 -56.61 -49.33 -9.96
N ARG A 2 -56.54 -48.28 -9.11
CA ARG A 2 -55.59 -47.16 -9.17
C ARG A 2 -54.35 -47.52 -8.34
N LYS A 3 -53.15 -47.52 -8.93
CA LYS A 3 -51.89 -47.56 -8.22
C LYS A 3 -51.42 -46.12 -7.95
N ALA A 4 -51.34 -45.78 -6.69
CA ALA A 4 -50.79 -44.52 -6.21
C ALA A 4 -49.25 -44.60 -6.22
N SER A 5 -48.62 -43.70 -6.92
CA SER A 5 -47.17 -43.47 -6.91
C SER A 5 -46.85 -42.51 -5.79
N LYS A 6 -46.07 -42.92 -4.80
CA LYS A 6 -45.56 -42.08 -3.72
C LYS A 6 -44.29 -41.36 -4.22
N LEU A 7 -44.37 -40.04 -4.37
CA LEU A 7 -43.24 -39.17 -4.66
C LEU A 7 -42.52 -38.87 -3.33
N LEU A 8 -41.30 -39.35 -3.22
CA LEU A 8 -40.43 -39.07 -2.06
C LEU A 8 -39.74 -37.71 -2.30
N PHE A 9 -40.15 -36.69 -1.54
CA PHE A 9 -39.48 -35.39 -1.55
C PHE A 9 -38.24 -35.48 -0.62
N LEU A 10 -37.05 -35.48 -1.22
CA LEU A 10 -35.79 -35.42 -0.50
C LEU A 10 -35.49 -33.94 -0.20
N CYS A 11 -35.78 -33.49 1.02
CA CYS A 11 -35.33 -32.16 1.50
C CYS A 11 -33.82 -32.20 1.71
N MET A 12 -33.08 -31.60 0.77
CA MET A 12 -31.66 -31.32 0.92
C MET A 12 -31.53 -30.08 1.82
N VAL A 13 -31.28 -30.27 3.10
CA VAL A 13 -30.94 -29.20 4.04
C VAL A 13 -29.52 -28.73 3.68
N MET A 14 -29.42 -27.62 2.96
CA MET A 14 -28.15 -26.88 2.83
C MET A 14 -27.79 -26.35 4.22
N LEU A 15 -26.79 -26.93 4.83
CA LEU A 15 -26.12 -26.38 6.00
C LEU A 15 -25.32 -25.15 5.51
N VAL A 16 -25.92 -23.97 5.63
CA VAL A 16 -25.19 -22.71 5.50
C VAL A 16 -24.34 -22.56 6.75
N THR A 17 -23.10 -23.02 6.67
CA THR A 17 -22.09 -22.65 7.66
C THR A 17 -21.82 -21.16 7.47
N THR A 18 -22.46 -20.32 8.29
CA THR A 18 -22.06 -18.93 8.46
C THR A 18 -20.67 -18.94 9.08
N PHE A 19 -19.66 -18.78 8.23
CA PHE A 19 -18.37 -18.30 8.70
C PHE A 19 -18.60 -16.93 9.31
N SER A 20 -18.74 -16.87 10.61
CA SER A 20 -18.56 -15.63 11.35
C SER A 20 -17.09 -15.27 11.21
N GLY A 21 -16.78 -14.48 10.19
CA GLY A 21 -15.52 -13.74 10.11
C GLY A 21 -15.44 -12.94 11.39
N GLY A 22 -14.63 -13.39 12.33
CA GLY A 22 -14.30 -12.63 13.52
C GLY A 22 -13.63 -11.34 13.03
N THR A 23 -14.37 -10.25 13.02
CA THR A 23 -13.77 -8.92 12.96
C THR A 23 -12.81 -8.87 14.14
N LEU A 24 -11.51 -8.92 13.85
CA LEU A 24 -10.47 -8.54 14.80
C LEU A 24 -10.90 -7.16 15.33
N ARG A 25 -11.45 -7.13 16.55
CA ARG A 25 -11.72 -5.86 17.23
C ARG A 25 -10.39 -5.15 17.26
N ALA A 26 -10.30 -4.03 16.53
CA ALA A 26 -9.19 -3.11 16.67
C ALA A 26 -8.96 -2.93 18.17
N SER A 27 -7.76 -3.23 18.63
CA SER A 27 -7.36 -2.89 19.99
C SER A 27 -7.67 -1.40 20.15
N GLY A 28 -8.03 -0.90 21.32
CA GLY A 28 -8.34 0.53 21.53
C GLY A 28 -7.21 1.49 21.15
N ARG A 29 -6.13 0.95 20.58
CA ARG A 29 -4.94 1.55 20.03
C ARG A 29 -5.14 2.25 18.69
N LYS A 30 -5.90 1.67 17.73
CA LYS A 30 -6.15 2.21 16.37
C LYS A 30 -7.65 2.35 16.18
N ILE A 31 -8.14 3.59 16.05
CA ILE A 31 -9.56 3.93 15.99
C ILE A 31 -9.84 4.56 14.64
N LEU A 32 -10.84 4.05 13.91
CA LEU A 32 -11.25 4.65 12.63
C LEU A 32 -11.77 6.07 12.87
N PHE A 33 -11.18 7.05 12.21
CA PHE A 33 -11.42 8.46 12.46
C PHE A 33 -12.13 9.18 11.30
N ASN A 34 -12.90 8.43 10.52
CA ASN A 34 -13.51 8.85 9.26
C ASN A 34 -14.77 9.71 9.40
N LYS A 35 -15.52 9.62 10.53
CA LYS A 35 -16.84 10.24 10.68
C LYS A 35 -16.77 11.75 10.85
N ASP A 36 -17.82 12.45 10.41
CA ASP A 36 -18.13 13.84 10.74
C ASP A 36 -17.00 14.85 10.42
N TRP A 37 -16.37 14.72 9.27
CA TRP A 37 -15.47 15.75 8.75
C TRP A 37 -16.27 16.86 8.07
N LYS A 38 -15.83 18.08 8.21
CA LYS A 38 -16.34 19.23 7.47
C LYS A 38 -15.47 19.50 6.26
N PHE A 39 -16.08 19.76 5.13
CA PHE A 39 -15.39 19.96 3.85
C PHE A 39 -15.84 21.25 3.16
N HIS A 40 -14.88 21.93 2.56
CA HIS A 40 -15.07 23.08 1.70
C HIS A 40 -14.15 23.00 0.48
N LEU A 41 -14.71 23.13 -0.71
CA LEU A 41 -13.95 23.23 -1.95
C LEU A 41 -13.73 24.70 -2.27
N GLY A 42 -12.48 25.08 -2.48
CA GLY A 42 -12.06 26.43 -2.82
C GLY A 42 -11.14 27.07 -1.77
N ILE A 43 -10.55 28.19 -2.14
CA ILE A 43 -9.63 28.94 -1.30
C ILE A 43 -10.41 29.57 -0.14
N ALA A 44 -9.92 29.39 1.07
CA ALA A 44 -10.47 30.00 2.27
C ALA A 44 -9.34 30.44 3.20
N ALA A 45 -9.38 31.70 3.64
CA ALA A 45 -8.35 32.27 4.51
C ALA A 45 -8.59 31.94 5.98
N ASN A 46 -7.52 31.75 6.74
CA ASN A 46 -7.52 31.52 8.19
C ASN A 46 -8.25 30.24 8.62
N THR A 47 -8.40 29.28 7.72
CA THR A 47 -9.12 28.03 7.98
C THR A 47 -8.37 27.08 8.90
N GLU A 48 -7.08 27.29 9.08
CA GLU A 48 -6.23 26.58 10.03
C GLU A 48 -6.53 26.96 11.49
N GLN A 49 -7.16 28.13 11.74
CA GLN A 49 -7.40 28.62 13.08
C GLN A 49 -8.52 27.84 13.80
N PRO A 50 -8.35 27.50 15.09
CA PRO A 50 -9.35 26.76 15.86
C PRO A 50 -10.73 27.42 15.90
N GLU A 51 -10.77 28.76 15.93
CA GLU A 51 -11.96 29.59 16.04
C GLU A 51 -12.67 29.79 14.70
N TYR A 52 -12.09 29.32 13.60
CA TYR A 52 -12.70 29.48 12.27
C TYR A 52 -14.14 28.99 12.26
N ASN A 53 -15.04 29.79 11.71
CA ASN A 53 -16.46 29.45 11.64
C ASN A 53 -16.73 28.57 10.41
N ASP A 54 -16.72 27.26 10.61
CA ASP A 54 -17.01 26.23 9.62
C ASP A 54 -18.47 25.74 9.63
N SER A 55 -19.40 26.51 10.23
CA SER A 55 -20.81 26.11 10.38
C SER A 55 -21.55 25.91 9.05
N ARG A 56 -21.08 26.56 7.97
CA ARG A 56 -21.66 26.44 6.62
C ARG A 56 -20.99 25.36 5.78
N TRP A 57 -19.93 24.70 6.29
CA TRP A 57 -19.25 23.65 5.56
C TRP A 57 -20.07 22.37 5.56
N ARG A 58 -19.99 21.63 4.49
CA ARG A 58 -20.66 20.35 4.34
C ARG A 58 -20.02 19.32 5.30
N VAL A 59 -20.86 18.57 5.98
CA VAL A 59 -20.41 17.43 6.80
C VAL A 59 -20.40 16.17 5.92
N LEU A 60 -19.33 15.41 6.00
CA LEU A 60 -19.16 14.16 5.27
C LEU A 60 -18.30 13.16 6.05
N ASP A 61 -18.36 11.92 5.61
CA ASP A 61 -17.50 10.84 6.09
C ASP A 61 -16.37 10.57 5.08
N LEU A 62 -15.21 10.17 5.59
CA LEU A 62 -14.10 9.69 4.76
C LEU A 62 -14.25 8.18 4.48
N PRO A 63 -13.64 7.66 3.42
CA PRO A 63 -12.87 8.33 2.37
C PRO A 63 -13.71 9.24 1.47
N HIS A 64 -13.10 10.28 0.93
CA HIS A 64 -13.79 11.29 0.11
C HIS A 64 -12.93 11.73 -1.07
N ASP A 65 -13.58 11.84 -2.24
CA ASP A 65 -13.01 12.31 -3.48
C ASP A 65 -13.97 13.34 -4.12
N TRP A 66 -13.61 14.62 -4.07
CA TRP A 66 -14.48 15.66 -4.62
C TRP A 66 -14.50 15.69 -6.14
N SER A 67 -13.53 15.06 -6.80
CA SER A 67 -13.46 15.11 -8.28
C SER A 67 -14.49 14.23 -8.99
N VAL A 68 -15.23 13.38 -8.27
CA VAL A 68 -16.38 12.64 -8.83
C VAL A 68 -17.72 13.28 -8.50
N GLU A 69 -17.73 14.38 -7.79
CA GLU A 69 -18.96 15.08 -7.46
C GLU A 69 -19.44 15.92 -8.64
N PRO A 70 -20.77 15.97 -8.91
CA PRO A 70 -21.31 16.82 -9.95
C PRO A 70 -20.93 18.28 -9.73
N LEU A 71 -20.39 18.91 -10.77
CA LEU A 71 -20.07 20.33 -10.72
C LEU A 71 -21.36 21.16 -10.59
N PRO A 72 -21.34 22.27 -9.83
CA PRO A 72 -22.52 23.10 -9.62
C PRO A 72 -23.01 23.77 -10.90
N PHE A 73 -22.15 23.86 -11.91
CA PHE A 73 -22.44 24.45 -13.19
C PHE A 73 -22.36 23.39 -14.30
N GLN A 74 -23.49 23.13 -14.96
CA GLN A 74 -23.57 22.21 -16.09
C GLN A 74 -23.75 23.01 -17.38
N LYS A 75 -22.91 22.74 -18.38
CA LYS A 75 -22.98 23.41 -19.68
C LYS A 75 -22.73 22.40 -20.79
N GLU A 76 -23.72 22.27 -21.69
CA GLU A 76 -23.64 21.34 -22.82
C GLU A 76 -22.32 21.49 -23.61
N GLY A 77 -21.70 20.36 -23.91
CA GLY A 77 -20.43 20.27 -24.62
C GLY A 77 -19.19 20.73 -23.83
N ILE A 78 -19.33 21.24 -22.60
CA ILE A 78 -18.24 21.72 -21.75
C ILE A 78 -18.19 20.97 -20.42
N THR A 79 -19.32 20.88 -19.69
CA THR A 79 -19.37 20.29 -18.35
C THR A 79 -20.52 19.30 -18.26
N VAL A 80 -20.22 18.04 -17.94
CA VAL A 80 -21.21 16.96 -17.77
C VAL A 80 -20.88 16.19 -16.48
N GLY A 81 -21.76 16.27 -15.49
CA GLY A 81 -21.51 15.66 -14.19
C GLY A 81 -20.25 16.25 -13.53
N PRO A 82 -19.26 15.44 -13.17
CA PRO A 82 -17.99 15.90 -12.59
C PRO A 82 -16.96 16.32 -13.65
N PHE A 83 -17.21 16.04 -14.94
CA PHE A 83 -16.23 16.26 -16.01
C PHE A 83 -16.35 17.63 -16.62
N SER A 84 -15.23 18.29 -16.86
CA SER A 84 -15.16 19.60 -17.51
C SER A 84 -13.98 19.70 -18.48
N ARG A 85 -14.24 20.14 -19.71
CA ARG A 85 -13.19 20.47 -20.67
C ARG A 85 -12.36 21.70 -20.26
N MET A 86 -12.78 22.42 -19.22
CA MET A 86 -12.06 23.54 -18.64
C MET A 86 -11.22 23.12 -17.42
N SER A 87 -11.11 21.83 -17.15
CA SER A 87 -10.22 21.32 -16.08
C SER A 87 -8.77 21.71 -16.38
N GLU A 88 -8.06 22.25 -15.40
CA GLU A 88 -6.63 22.57 -15.53
C GLU A 88 -5.76 21.38 -15.83
N GLY A 89 -6.15 20.21 -15.34
CA GLY A 89 -5.46 18.94 -15.59
C GLY A 89 -5.79 18.31 -16.95
N ASP A 90 -6.82 18.84 -17.66
CA ASP A 90 -7.27 18.37 -18.95
C ASP A 90 -7.48 16.83 -18.96
N ILE A 91 -7.22 16.19 -20.10
CA ILE A 91 -7.34 14.73 -20.29
C ILE A 91 -6.38 13.95 -19.36
N ASP A 92 -5.26 14.55 -18.97
CA ASP A 92 -4.24 13.94 -18.12
C ASP A 92 -4.78 13.60 -16.72
N THR A 93 -5.80 14.32 -16.24
CA THR A 93 -6.47 14.03 -14.96
C THR A 93 -7.92 13.54 -15.16
N GLY A 94 -8.24 13.02 -16.36
CA GLY A 94 -9.59 12.54 -16.71
C GLY A 94 -10.61 13.65 -16.85
N GLN A 95 -10.19 14.88 -17.17
CA GLN A 95 -11.06 16.08 -17.26
C GLN A 95 -11.86 16.38 -15.98
N THR A 96 -11.38 15.93 -14.83
CA THR A 96 -11.98 16.22 -13.53
C THR A 96 -11.42 17.50 -12.93
N VAL A 97 -12.19 18.12 -12.04
CA VAL A 97 -11.78 19.37 -11.39
C VAL A 97 -10.98 19.07 -10.14
N GLY A 98 -9.73 19.52 -10.13
CA GLY A 98 -8.86 19.52 -8.98
C GLY A 98 -9.10 20.74 -8.08
N GLY A 99 -8.04 21.51 -7.81
CA GLY A 99 -8.06 22.74 -7.03
C GLY A 99 -7.65 22.56 -5.58
N GLU A 100 -8.12 23.46 -4.72
CA GLU A 100 -7.84 23.47 -3.29
C GLU A 100 -9.08 23.05 -2.51
N GLY A 101 -8.96 22.06 -1.63
CA GLY A 101 -10.00 21.61 -0.73
C GLY A 101 -9.54 21.66 0.73
N TRP A 102 -10.46 22.00 1.61
CA TRP A 102 -10.21 22.07 3.04
C TRP A 102 -11.08 21.09 3.81
N TYR A 103 -10.45 20.36 4.73
CA TYR A 103 -11.10 19.48 5.67
C TYR A 103 -10.89 19.98 7.08
N ARG A 104 -11.95 19.95 7.92
CA ARG A 104 -11.86 20.32 9.33
C ARG A 104 -12.58 19.30 10.20
N LYS A 105 -12.04 19.07 11.40
CA LYS A 105 -12.67 18.22 12.40
C LYS A 105 -12.35 18.72 13.80
N LYS A 106 -13.34 18.71 14.68
CA LYS A 106 -13.15 18.91 16.12
C LYS A 106 -13.27 17.58 16.85
N PHE A 107 -12.44 17.35 17.83
CA PHE A 107 -12.46 16.16 18.67
C PHE A 107 -11.96 16.47 20.08
N THR A 108 -12.32 15.61 21.03
CA THR A 108 -11.91 15.75 22.43
C THR A 108 -11.32 14.43 22.90
N LEU A 109 -10.20 14.47 23.59
CA LEU A 109 -9.58 13.31 24.23
C LEU A 109 -10.20 13.10 25.61
N SER A 110 -10.34 11.84 26.03
CA SER A 110 -10.81 11.49 27.36
C SER A 110 -9.70 11.63 28.42
N GLY A 111 -10.07 11.60 29.70
CA GLY A 111 -9.10 11.55 30.80
C GLY A 111 -8.13 10.37 30.70
N ASP A 112 -8.59 9.23 30.16
CA ASP A 112 -7.78 8.02 29.96
C ASP A 112 -6.69 8.18 28.88
N ASP A 113 -6.76 9.24 28.08
CA ASP A 113 -5.77 9.57 27.05
C ASP A 113 -4.65 10.46 27.60
N ALA A 114 -4.73 10.87 28.88
CA ALA A 114 -3.71 11.70 29.50
C ALA A 114 -2.34 11.02 29.49
N GLY A 115 -1.33 11.72 28.97
CA GLY A 115 0.04 11.21 28.93
C GLY A 115 0.34 10.20 27.82
N LYS A 116 -0.66 9.79 27.04
CA LYS A 116 -0.48 8.92 25.88
C LYS A 116 0.11 9.69 24.71
N ARG A 117 0.76 8.95 23.82
CA ARG A 117 1.14 9.39 22.49
C ARG A 117 -0.07 9.28 21.57
N ILE A 118 -0.37 10.35 20.82
CA ILE A 118 -1.53 10.44 19.94
C ILE A 118 -1.03 10.73 18.51
N VAL A 119 -1.39 9.86 17.58
CA VAL A 119 -0.94 9.93 16.19
C VAL A 119 -2.14 9.92 15.26
N LEU A 120 -2.13 10.80 14.27
CA LEU A 120 -2.99 10.68 13.11
C LEU A 120 -2.27 9.86 12.03
N TYR A 121 -2.92 8.82 11.55
CA TYR A 121 -2.44 8.02 10.44
C TYR A 121 -3.36 8.23 9.24
N PHE A 122 -2.79 8.76 8.15
CA PHE A 122 -3.45 8.96 6.87
C PHE A 122 -2.97 7.90 5.90
N GLU A 123 -3.88 7.09 5.36
CA GLU A 123 -3.54 6.08 4.38
C GLU A 123 -3.31 6.65 2.97
N GLY A 124 -3.90 7.80 2.66
CA GLY A 124 -3.70 8.51 1.39
C GLY A 124 -4.51 9.79 1.29
N VAL A 125 -3.86 10.86 0.81
CA VAL A 125 -4.46 12.18 0.60
C VAL A 125 -3.94 12.76 -0.71
N TYR A 126 -4.80 12.85 -1.73
CA TYR A 126 -4.35 13.30 -3.04
C TYR A 126 -4.76 14.75 -3.31
N ASN A 127 -3.79 15.62 -3.60
CA ASN A 127 -2.39 15.32 -3.82
C ASN A 127 -1.52 15.84 -2.65
N GLN A 128 -1.05 17.06 -2.73
CA GLN A 128 -0.26 17.69 -1.67
C GLN A 128 -1.16 18.05 -0.50
N SER A 129 -0.70 17.79 0.71
CA SER A 129 -1.51 18.07 1.91
C SER A 129 -0.71 18.77 3.00
N GLU A 130 -1.35 19.72 3.65
CA GLU A 130 -0.84 20.43 4.83
C GLU A 130 -1.79 20.21 6.00
N LEU A 131 -1.24 19.86 7.17
CA LEU A 131 -2.00 19.56 8.37
C LEU A 131 -1.71 20.59 9.46
N TRP A 132 -2.76 21.10 10.08
CA TRP A 132 -2.69 21.95 11.28
C TRP A 132 -3.48 21.32 12.43
N ILE A 133 -2.93 21.44 13.61
CA ILE A 133 -3.57 21.06 14.87
C ILE A 133 -3.60 22.29 15.77
N ASN A 134 -4.80 22.70 16.16
CA ASN A 134 -5.01 23.90 17.00
C ASN A 134 -4.28 25.15 16.45
N GLY A 135 -4.34 25.37 15.13
CA GLY A 135 -3.73 26.50 14.43
C GLY A 135 -2.22 26.38 14.17
N LYS A 136 -1.56 25.33 14.66
CA LYS A 136 -0.12 25.11 14.45
C LYS A 136 0.09 24.10 13.32
N LYS A 137 0.97 24.42 12.35
CA LYS A 137 1.31 23.50 11.26
C LYS A 137 2.06 22.29 11.83
N ALA A 138 1.51 21.11 11.62
CA ALA A 138 2.04 19.85 12.14
C ALA A 138 2.73 19.00 11.06
N ASN A 139 2.29 19.09 9.79
CA ASN A 139 2.87 18.30 8.70
C ASN A 139 2.64 18.93 7.32
N PHE A 140 3.48 18.52 6.38
CA PHE A 140 3.29 18.60 4.94
C PHE A 140 3.57 17.23 4.33
N ASN A 141 2.79 16.81 3.34
CA ASN A 141 3.04 15.60 2.56
C ASN A 141 2.94 15.91 1.07
N ALA A 142 3.97 15.50 0.32
CA ALA A 142 4.10 15.84 -1.09
C ALA A 142 3.49 14.80 -2.05
N TYR A 143 3.42 13.52 -1.65
CA TYR A 143 2.99 12.42 -2.52
C TYR A 143 1.67 11.83 -2.07
N GLY A 144 0.65 12.01 -2.90
CA GLY A 144 -0.74 11.68 -2.54
C GLY A 144 -1.01 10.19 -2.28
N TYR A 145 -0.20 9.31 -2.78
CA TYR A 145 -0.38 7.87 -2.64
C TYR A 145 0.32 7.25 -1.43
N THR A 146 1.30 7.95 -0.84
CA THR A 146 2.04 7.47 0.33
C THR A 146 1.21 7.62 1.59
N SER A 147 1.13 6.54 2.37
CA SER A 147 0.62 6.61 3.74
C SER A 147 1.63 7.26 4.67
N TYR A 148 1.14 8.03 5.64
CA TYR A 148 2.00 8.73 6.60
C TYR A 148 1.36 8.87 7.98
N LYS A 149 2.20 8.88 9.01
CA LYS A 149 1.83 9.06 10.40
C LYS A 149 2.32 10.43 10.89
N VAL A 150 1.49 11.14 11.64
CA VAL A 150 1.84 12.43 12.26
C VAL A 150 1.59 12.34 13.75
N ASP A 151 2.65 12.47 14.55
CA ASP A 151 2.51 12.62 15.99
C ASP A 151 1.95 14.01 16.30
N ILE A 152 0.72 14.03 16.80
CA ILE A 152 0.02 15.26 17.12
C ILE A 152 0.09 15.60 18.62
N THR A 153 0.69 14.75 19.43
CA THR A 153 0.78 14.91 20.90
C THR A 153 1.25 16.31 21.33
N PRO A 154 2.31 16.88 20.69
CA PRO A 154 2.84 18.19 21.10
C PRO A 154 1.89 19.38 20.84
N TYR A 155 0.87 19.17 20.02
CA TYR A 155 -0.05 20.22 19.58
C TYR A 155 -1.39 20.18 20.31
N LEU A 156 -1.65 19.15 21.13
CA LEU A 156 -2.96 18.90 21.75
C LEU A 156 -3.22 19.73 22.98
N ASN A 157 -4.46 20.09 23.16
CA ASN A 157 -4.98 20.63 24.41
C ASN A 157 -5.13 19.52 25.47
N ALA A 158 -5.26 19.90 26.74
CA ALA A 158 -5.49 18.95 27.83
C ALA A 158 -6.75 18.11 27.58
N PRO A 159 -6.79 16.85 28.05
CA PRO A 159 -7.99 16.01 27.99
C PRO A 159 -9.22 16.74 28.51
N GLY A 160 -10.36 16.53 27.85
CA GLY A 160 -11.61 17.25 28.11
C GLY A 160 -11.76 18.58 27.38
N THR A 161 -10.68 19.11 26.81
CA THR A 161 -10.71 20.35 25.99
C THR A 161 -10.76 19.98 24.51
N PRO A 162 -11.61 20.66 23.70
CA PRO A 162 -11.68 20.40 22.27
C PRO A 162 -10.37 20.71 21.55
N ASN A 163 -10.02 19.87 20.58
CA ASN A 163 -8.95 20.08 19.62
C ASN A 163 -9.54 20.29 18.23
N ALA A 164 -8.88 21.11 17.42
CA ALA A 164 -9.25 21.37 16.03
C ALA A 164 -8.18 20.86 15.07
N ILE A 165 -8.59 20.05 14.10
CA ILE A 165 -7.80 19.67 12.94
C ILE A 165 -8.23 20.54 11.76
N ALA A 166 -7.28 21.01 10.99
CA ALA A 166 -7.50 21.56 9.66
C ALA A 166 -6.51 20.92 8.69
N MET A 167 -6.97 20.54 7.52
CA MET A 167 -6.15 19.99 6.45
C MET A 167 -6.47 20.67 5.13
N LYS A 168 -5.47 21.25 4.52
CA LYS A 168 -5.52 21.75 3.15
C LYS A 168 -5.03 20.65 2.21
N VAL A 169 -5.76 20.41 1.15
CA VAL A 169 -5.38 19.49 0.08
C VAL A 169 -5.35 20.24 -1.23
N VAL A 170 -4.26 20.13 -1.97
CA VAL A 170 -4.08 20.80 -3.25
C VAL A 170 -3.87 19.76 -4.34
N ASN A 171 -4.82 19.68 -5.27
CA ASN A 171 -4.71 18.91 -6.51
C ASN A 171 -4.86 19.89 -7.69
N ALA A 172 -3.77 20.46 -8.13
CA ALA A 172 -3.77 21.54 -9.14
C ALA A 172 -2.98 21.16 -10.39
N GLY A 173 -3.44 21.66 -11.52
CA GLY A 173 -2.75 21.59 -12.79
C GLY A 173 -2.64 20.15 -13.35
N ARG A 174 -1.66 19.95 -14.22
CA ARG A 174 -1.34 18.67 -14.86
C ARG A 174 -0.35 17.90 -14.02
N ASN A 175 -0.84 17.15 -13.03
CA ASN A 175 -0.01 16.44 -12.05
C ASN A 175 -0.06 14.91 -12.16
N SER A 176 -0.83 14.36 -13.10
CA SER A 176 -0.99 12.93 -13.33
C SER A 176 -1.14 12.63 -14.84
N ARG A 177 -1.10 11.36 -15.23
CA ARG A 177 -1.38 10.87 -16.58
C ARG A 177 -2.67 10.05 -16.67
N TRP A 178 -3.41 9.99 -15.56
CA TRP A 178 -4.67 9.26 -15.41
C TRP A 178 -5.54 9.96 -14.37
N TYR A 179 -6.79 9.51 -14.24
CA TYR A 179 -7.66 9.94 -13.16
C TYR A 179 -7.04 9.61 -11.80
N ALA A 180 -6.73 10.61 -11.01
CA ALA A 180 -6.04 10.44 -9.72
C ALA A 180 -6.96 10.63 -8.49
N GLY A 181 -8.11 11.28 -8.67
CA GLY A 181 -8.98 11.68 -7.56
C GLY A 181 -8.50 12.94 -6.85
N SER A 182 -9.22 13.39 -5.85
CA SER A 182 -8.89 14.59 -5.07
C SER A 182 -9.46 14.50 -3.66
N GLY A 183 -8.60 14.64 -2.65
CA GLY A 183 -9.05 14.68 -1.25
C GLY A 183 -8.46 13.61 -0.36
N ILE A 184 -9.05 13.41 0.80
CA ILE A 184 -8.69 12.32 1.72
C ILE A 184 -9.39 11.05 1.22
N PHE A 185 -8.77 10.38 0.26
CA PHE A 185 -9.40 9.30 -0.50
C PHE A 185 -9.23 7.90 0.09
N ARG A 186 -8.47 7.78 1.19
CA ARG A 186 -8.31 6.57 2.00
C ARG A 186 -8.66 6.85 3.45
N HIS A 187 -8.60 5.83 4.31
CA HIS A 187 -8.94 5.98 5.72
C HIS A 187 -8.01 6.92 6.48
N VAL A 188 -8.58 7.49 7.55
CA VAL A 188 -7.84 8.19 8.60
C VAL A 188 -8.06 7.47 9.93
N TRP A 189 -6.97 7.28 10.66
CA TRP A 189 -6.98 6.61 11.95
C TRP A 189 -6.43 7.53 13.04
N LEU A 190 -7.05 7.46 14.21
CA LEU A 190 -6.50 8.01 15.44
C LEU A 190 -5.84 6.86 16.21
N MET A 191 -4.53 6.92 16.36
CA MET A 191 -3.76 5.94 17.10
C MET A 191 -3.41 6.48 18.48
N LYS A 192 -3.54 5.64 19.51
CA LYS A 192 -3.26 5.97 20.90
C LYS A 192 -2.35 4.90 21.48
N THR A 193 -1.16 5.28 21.93
CA THR A 193 -0.22 4.36 22.57
C THR A 193 0.31 4.95 23.86
N GLU A 194 0.85 4.10 24.73
CA GLU A 194 1.74 4.56 25.78
C GLU A 194 3.02 5.11 25.13
N LYS A 195 3.89 5.78 25.91
CA LYS A 195 5.20 6.26 25.43
C LYS A 195 6.26 5.16 25.30
N LEU A 196 5.93 3.97 25.76
CA LEU A 196 6.66 2.73 25.52
C LEU A 196 5.77 1.87 24.60
N TYR A 197 6.15 1.73 23.31
CA TYR A 197 5.26 1.15 22.31
C TYR A 197 6.03 0.40 21.21
N LEU A 198 5.27 -0.36 20.41
CA LEU A 198 5.68 -1.01 19.17
C LEU A 198 5.06 -0.28 17.97
N ASP A 199 5.74 -0.25 16.82
CA ASP A 199 5.16 0.22 15.56
C ASP A 199 5.01 -0.96 14.59
N GLU A 200 3.82 -1.11 14.00
CA GLU A 200 3.55 -2.17 13.02
C GLU A 200 4.49 -2.08 11.80
N TRP A 201 4.86 -0.86 11.39
CA TRP A 201 5.76 -0.66 10.26
C TRP A 201 7.22 -1.04 10.58
N ASP A 202 7.60 -1.04 11.86
CA ASP A 202 8.91 -1.49 12.31
C ASP A 202 8.97 -3.00 12.52
N THR A 203 7.81 -3.66 12.61
CA THR A 203 7.75 -5.10 12.83
C THR A 203 7.74 -5.85 11.50
N PHE A 204 8.70 -6.76 11.33
CA PHE A 204 8.83 -7.58 10.13
C PHE A 204 8.94 -9.06 10.47
N VAL A 205 8.14 -9.87 9.79
CA VAL A 205 8.13 -11.33 9.89
C VAL A 205 8.54 -11.89 8.53
N ASP A 206 9.85 -12.07 8.32
CA ASP A 206 10.36 -12.70 7.11
C ASP A 206 10.21 -14.23 7.22
N ALA A 207 9.30 -14.77 6.44
CA ALA A 207 8.96 -16.19 6.35
C ALA A 207 9.22 -16.75 4.94
N SER A 208 10.33 -16.31 4.32
CA SER A 208 10.68 -16.61 2.93
C SER A 208 11.64 -17.79 2.76
N GLU A 209 12.11 -18.41 3.86
CA GLU A 209 13.11 -19.48 3.84
C GLU A 209 12.52 -20.80 4.33
N LEU A 210 12.79 -21.88 3.59
CA LEU A 210 12.49 -23.24 4.00
C LEU A 210 13.79 -24.05 4.14
N GLN A 211 13.97 -24.71 5.29
CA GLN A 211 15.03 -25.70 5.50
C GLN A 211 14.40 -27.08 5.55
N LYS A 212 14.61 -27.87 4.51
CA LYS A 212 13.91 -29.17 4.29
C LYS A 212 12.39 -28.95 4.19
N LYS A 213 11.64 -29.19 5.27
CA LYS A 213 10.17 -29.05 5.34
C LYS A 213 9.72 -28.04 6.41
N ASP A 214 10.66 -27.42 7.10
CA ASP A 214 10.38 -26.47 8.18
C ASP A 214 10.65 -25.06 7.68
N ALA A 215 9.83 -24.11 8.10
CA ALA A 215 10.05 -22.71 7.78
C ALA A 215 11.01 -22.08 8.81
N VAL A 216 11.96 -21.31 8.33
CA VAL A 216 12.78 -20.42 9.14
C VAL A 216 12.13 -19.05 9.15
N ILE A 217 11.71 -18.59 10.32
CA ILE A 217 11.12 -17.28 10.52
C ILE A 217 12.17 -16.35 11.10
N LYS A 218 12.43 -15.24 10.41
CA LYS A 218 13.28 -14.15 10.92
C LYS A 218 12.36 -13.02 11.35
N PHE A 219 12.32 -12.76 12.62
CA PHE A 219 11.51 -11.70 13.22
C PHE A 219 12.39 -10.52 13.58
N SER A 220 11.92 -9.30 13.30
CA SER A 220 12.55 -8.07 13.77
C SER A 220 11.51 -7.01 14.10
N THR A 221 11.81 -6.18 15.11
CA THR A 221 11.01 -5.01 15.48
C THR A 221 11.89 -3.96 16.16
N ILE A 222 11.36 -2.75 16.33
CA ILE A 222 11.95 -1.69 17.15
C ILE A 222 10.98 -1.36 18.28
N ILE A 223 11.48 -1.37 19.50
CA ILE A 223 10.74 -0.88 20.67
C ILE A 223 11.08 0.60 20.86
N HIS A 224 10.05 1.44 20.91
CA HIS A 224 10.18 2.88 21.15
C HIS A 224 9.88 3.21 22.61
N ASN A 225 10.73 4.01 23.27
CA ASN A 225 10.64 4.39 24.69
C ASN A 225 10.86 5.90 24.85
N GLU A 226 9.88 6.70 24.41
CA GLU A 226 9.98 8.17 24.38
C GLU A 226 10.10 8.80 25.78
N ALA A 227 9.55 8.16 26.81
CA ALA A 227 9.61 8.68 28.18
C ALA A 227 10.94 8.38 28.89
N LEU A 228 11.73 7.41 28.39
CA LEU A 228 12.99 6.92 28.98
C LEU A 228 12.87 6.49 30.46
N GLN A 229 11.66 6.31 30.97
CA GLN A 229 11.40 5.94 32.36
C GLN A 229 11.67 4.46 32.61
N ASN A 230 11.33 3.61 31.64
CA ASN A 230 11.58 2.18 31.71
C ASN A 230 13.00 1.87 31.26
N LYS A 231 13.75 1.10 32.04
CA LYS A 231 15.13 0.71 31.72
C LYS A 231 15.24 -0.74 31.27
N SER A 232 14.22 -1.55 31.57
CA SER A 232 14.13 -2.96 31.17
C SER A 232 12.71 -3.29 30.74
N GLY A 233 12.61 -4.22 29.81
CA GLY A 233 11.34 -4.74 29.31
C GLY A 233 11.45 -6.19 28.93
N LYS A 234 10.34 -6.76 28.53
CA LYS A 234 10.23 -8.09 27.95
C LYS A 234 9.38 -8.02 26.72
N ILE A 235 9.87 -8.56 25.61
CA ILE A 235 9.08 -8.76 24.42
C ILE A 235 8.64 -10.22 24.34
N GLY A 236 7.33 -10.44 24.15
CA GLY A 236 6.75 -11.77 23.90
C GLY A 236 6.32 -11.88 22.46
N ILE A 237 6.58 -13.02 21.83
CA ILE A 237 6.19 -13.31 20.44
C ILE A 237 5.44 -14.63 20.45
N LYS A 238 4.23 -14.63 19.95
CA LYS A 238 3.41 -15.82 19.72
C LYS A 238 3.02 -15.91 18.26
N ILE A 239 3.08 -17.10 17.69
CA ILE A 239 2.65 -17.35 16.32
C ILE A 239 1.45 -18.29 16.35
N TYR A 240 0.39 -17.85 15.68
CA TYR A 240 -0.81 -18.64 15.48
C TYR A 240 -0.89 -19.14 14.03
N SER A 241 -1.26 -20.40 13.88
CA SER A 241 -1.52 -21.03 12.58
C SER A 241 -2.79 -20.45 11.92
N PRO A 242 -3.03 -20.75 10.63
CA PRO A 242 -4.29 -20.36 9.95
C PRO A 242 -5.55 -20.87 10.66
N ALA A 243 -5.44 -21.98 11.40
CA ALA A 243 -6.52 -22.54 12.22
C ALA A 243 -6.67 -21.88 13.61
N GLY A 244 -5.83 -20.87 13.94
CA GLY A 244 -5.84 -20.17 15.22
C GLY A 244 -5.13 -20.88 16.37
N ASN A 245 -4.40 -21.98 16.11
CA ASN A 245 -3.63 -22.68 17.14
C ASN A 245 -2.26 -22.01 17.34
N GLU A 246 -1.83 -21.85 18.59
CA GLU A 246 -0.47 -21.42 18.92
C GLU A 246 0.52 -22.50 18.46
N VAL A 247 1.42 -22.15 17.55
CA VAL A 247 2.43 -23.06 16.97
C VAL A 247 3.86 -22.71 17.39
N PHE A 248 4.04 -21.52 17.94
CA PHE A 248 5.32 -21.07 18.51
C PHE A 248 5.09 -19.97 19.54
N SER A 249 5.91 -19.95 20.58
CA SER A 249 5.92 -18.90 21.61
C SER A 249 7.32 -18.73 22.16
N THR A 250 7.73 -17.48 22.35
CA THR A 250 9.00 -17.13 23.01
C THR A 250 8.87 -15.79 23.71
N SER A 251 9.79 -15.52 24.63
CA SER A 251 9.95 -14.20 25.21
C SER A 251 11.45 -13.89 25.44
N GLN A 252 11.79 -12.61 25.37
CA GLN A 252 13.14 -12.12 25.53
C GLN A 252 13.14 -10.88 26.43
N ASP A 253 14.03 -10.86 27.42
CA ASP A 253 14.29 -9.67 28.22
C ASP A 253 15.18 -8.71 27.42
N VAL A 254 14.89 -7.42 27.51
CA VAL A 254 15.58 -6.36 26.77
C VAL A 254 15.92 -5.19 27.69
N LEU A 255 17.10 -4.61 27.47
CA LEU A 255 17.45 -3.31 28.03
C LEU A 255 16.91 -2.23 27.11
N LEU A 256 16.12 -1.31 27.66
CA LEU A 256 15.40 -0.30 26.89
C LEU A 256 16.22 0.99 26.78
N SER A 257 16.42 1.43 25.55
CA SER A 257 16.89 2.77 25.15
C SER A 257 15.73 3.52 24.49
N GLU A 258 15.98 4.68 23.91
CA GLU A 258 14.98 5.45 23.14
C GLU A 258 14.41 4.61 21.98
N GLU A 259 15.28 3.97 21.23
CA GLU A 259 14.96 2.94 20.24
C GLU A 259 15.75 1.69 20.54
N THR A 260 15.07 0.56 20.70
CA THR A 260 15.69 -0.74 21.00
C THR A 260 15.34 -1.73 19.89
N PRO A 261 16.30 -2.04 18.99
CA PRO A 261 16.10 -3.06 17.98
C PRO A 261 16.07 -4.46 18.62
N VAL A 262 15.11 -5.26 18.21
CA VAL A 262 14.98 -6.66 18.61
C VAL A 262 14.94 -7.53 17.37
N ALA A 263 15.75 -8.57 17.32
CA ALA A 263 15.74 -9.56 16.24
C ALA A 263 15.88 -10.96 16.84
N THR A 264 15.14 -11.90 16.28
CA THR A 264 15.24 -13.32 16.65
C THR A 264 14.89 -14.20 15.44
N SER A 265 15.31 -15.47 15.50
CA SER A 265 14.97 -16.45 14.47
C SER A 265 14.52 -17.75 15.13
N PHE A 266 13.49 -18.37 14.53
CA PHE A 266 12.93 -19.62 15.01
C PHE A 266 12.36 -20.44 13.85
N SER A 267 11.95 -21.68 14.11
CA SER A 267 11.41 -22.57 13.07
C SER A 267 9.98 -22.96 13.36
N ILE A 268 9.16 -23.00 12.31
CA ILE A 268 7.82 -23.61 12.32
C ILE A 268 7.89 -24.93 11.55
N LYS A 269 7.55 -26.02 12.22
CA LYS A 269 7.62 -27.37 11.66
C LYS A 269 6.47 -27.62 10.69
N LYS A 270 6.80 -28.09 9.47
CA LYS A 270 5.84 -28.48 8.43
C LYS A 270 4.69 -27.46 8.26
N PRO A 271 4.99 -26.20 7.99
CA PRO A 271 3.97 -25.17 7.89
C PRO A 271 3.04 -25.41 6.70
N GLU A 272 1.84 -24.85 6.79
CA GLU A 272 1.00 -24.62 5.63
C GLU A 272 1.56 -23.43 4.83
N LEU A 273 1.81 -23.63 3.53
CA LEU A 273 2.42 -22.60 2.70
C LEU A 273 1.35 -21.74 2.01
N TRP A 274 1.55 -20.43 2.05
CA TRP A 274 0.74 -19.50 1.28
C TRP A 274 0.99 -19.69 -0.22
N SER A 275 -0.09 -19.76 -1.00
CA SER A 275 -0.03 -19.81 -2.47
C SER A 275 -1.26 -19.16 -3.10
N VAL A 276 -1.25 -19.03 -4.43
CA VAL A 276 -2.38 -18.51 -5.21
C VAL A 276 -3.66 -19.33 -5.01
N ASP A 277 -3.52 -20.65 -4.80
CA ASP A 277 -4.64 -21.60 -4.67
C ASP A 277 -4.98 -21.88 -3.19
N THR A 278 -4.04 -21.68 -2.29
CA THR A 278 -4.16 -21.90 -0.84
C THR A 278 -3.59 -20.69 -0.09
N PRO A 279 -4.31 -19.57 -0.06
CA PRO A 279 -3.80 -18.31 0.51
C PRO A 279 -3.97 -18.26 2.03
N VAL A 280 -3.30 -19.15 2.74
CA VAL A 280 -3.36 -19.28 4.20
C VAL A 280 -2.44 -18.28 4.89
N LEU A 281 -2.93 -17.66 5.96
CA LEU A 281 -2.20 -16.66 6.73
C LEU A 281 -1.97 -17.13 8.16
N TYR A 282 -0.77 -16.90 8.65
CA TYR A 282 -0.39 -16.96 10.05
C TYR A 282 -0.55 -15.59 10.69
N THR A 283 -0.58 -15.54 12.02
CA THR A 283 -0.60 -14.29 12.78
C THR A 283 0.51 -14.30 13.81
N ALA A 284 1.35 -13.27 13.81
CA ALA A 284 2.28 -12.98 14.88
C ALA A 284 1.62 -11.99 15.86
N GLU A 285 1.47 -12.39 17.12
CA GLU A 285 1.11 -11.52 18.23
C GLU A 285 2.41 -11.12 18.96
N VAL A 286 2.64 -9.82 19.08
CA VAL A 286 3.82 -9.26 19.71
C VAL A 286 3.39 -8.39 20.89
N SER A 287 3.80 -8.77 22.09
CA SER A 287 3.44 -8.07 23.33
C SER A 287 4.69 -7.47 23.99
N LEU A 288 4.57 -6.26 24.47
CA LEU A 288 5.63 -5.51 25.15
C LEU A 288 5.28 -5.30 26.62
N PHE A 289 6.14 -5.76 27.51
CA PHE A 289 5.98 -5.64 28.95
C PHE A 289 7.13 -4.85 29.56
N SER A 290 6.82 -4.14 30.65
CA SER A 290 7.82 -3.60 31.58
C SER A 290 7.23 -3.61 32.99
N ASN A 291 8.01 -4.00 34.00
CA ASN A 291 7.55 -4.15 35.38
C ASN A 291 6.24 -4.98 35.48
N GLU A 292 6.17 -6.10 34.77
CA GLU A 292 5.02 -7.02 34.70
C GLU A 292 3.72 -6.43 34.10
N LYS A 293 3.73 -5.16 33.71
CA LYS A 293 2.61 -4.51 33.01
C LYS A 293 2.79 -4.66 31.51
N GLU A 294 1.71 -5.06 30.79
CA GLU A 294 1.64 -4.97 29.33
C GLU A 294 1.45 -3.50 28.94
N TYR A 295 2.40 -2.97 28.18
CA TYR A 295 2.38 -1.59 27.67
C TYR A 295 1.78 -1.50 26.29
N ASP A 296 2.07 -2.49 25.45
CA ASP A 296 1.58 -2.49 24.08
C ASP A 296 1.48 -3.91 23.51
N LYS A 297 0.59 -4.07 22.54
CA LYS A 297 0.39 -5.31 21.81
C LYS A 297 0.01 -5.00 20.37
N ILE A 298 0.66 -5.67 19.44
CA ILE A 298 0.34 -5.63 18.01
C ILE A 298 0.14 -7.03 17.46
N THR A 299 -0.60 -7.10 16.35
CA THR A 299 -0.78 -8.33 15.58
C THR A 299 -0.39 -8.09 14.13
N VAL A 300 0.41 -9.00 13.58
CA VAL A 300 0.92 -8.92 12.22
C VAL A 300 0.55 -10.19 11.47
N PRO A 301 -0.38 -10.14 10.50
CA PRO A 301 -0.63 -11.26 9.61
C PRO A 301 0.56 -11.43 8.65
N PHE A 302 0.89 -12.68 8.31
CA PHE A 302 1.94 -13.02 7.36
C PHE A 302 1.69 -14.37 6.70
N GLY A 303 2.31 -14.61 5.56
CA GLY A 303 2.25 -15.90 4.87
C GLY A 303 3.63 -16.53 4.73
N ILE A 304 3.71 -17.84 4.94
CA ILE A 304 4.95 -18.61 4.77
C ILE A 304 5.05 -19.05 3.31
N ARG A 305 6.07 -18.60 2.59
CA ARG A 305 6.29 -18.94 1.19
C ARG A 305 7.72 -18.72 0.75
N THR A 306 8.13 -19.39 -0.32
CA THR A 306 9.41 -19.12 -0.99
C THR A 306 9.16 -18.56 -2.38
N LEU A 307 9.98 -17.61 -2.80
CA LEU A 307 9.98 -17.00 -4.12
C LEU A 307 11.32 -17.28 -4.82
N SER A 308 11.26 -17.57 -6.10
CA SER A 308 12.45 -17.68 -6.93
C SER A 308 12.14 -17.19 -8.35
N PHE A 309 13.06 -16.42 -8.93
CA PHE A 309 13.05 -16.04 -10.33
C PHE A 309 14.37 -16.45 -10.96
N SER A 310 14.31 -17.06 -12.14
CA SER A 310 15.49 -17.35 -12.95
C SER A 310 15.15 -17.29 -14.43
N ALA A 311 16.16 -17.04 -15.26
CA ALA A 311 15.96 -16.89 -16.70
C ALA A 311 15.50 -18.20 -17.38
N ASP A 312 15.91 -19.36 -16.85
CA ASP A 312 15.58 -20.69 -17.38
C ASP A 312 14.27 -21.27 -16.86
N LYS A 313 13.87 -20.95 -15.62
CA LYS A 313 12.68 -21.55 -14.95
C LYS A 313 11.54 -20.55 -14.76
N GLY A 314 11.78 -19.26 -15.01
CA GLY A 314 10.82 -18.21 -14.73
C GLY A 314 10.54 -18.03 -13.24
N PHE A 315 9.29 -17.74 -12.91
CA PHE A 315 8.84 -17.54 -11.52
C PHE A 315 8.42 -18.85 -10.87
N LEU A 316 8.99 -19.14 -9.70
CA LEU A 316 8.61 -20.26 -8.87
C LEU A 316 8.05 -19.76 -7.53
N LEU A 317 6.88 -20.26 -7.15
CA LEU A 317 6.28 -20.09 -5.83
C LEU A 317 6.32 -21.44 -5.11
N ASN A 318 6.98 -21.49 -3.96
CA ASN A 318 7.17 -22.73 -3.21
C ASN A 318 7.82 -23.84 -4.04
N GLY A 319 8.77 -23.48 -4.90
CA GLY A 319 9.48 -24.38 -5.81
C GLY A 319 8.65 -24.88 -7.01
N LYS A 320 7.41 -24.41 -7.19
CA LYS A 320 6.55 -24.79 -8.32
C LYS A 320 6.46 -23.63 -9.33
N PRO A 321 6.53 -23.91 -10.64
CA PRO A 321 6.37 -22.89 -11.66
C PRO A 321 4.97 -22.26 -11.61
N VAL A 322 4.91 -20.94 -11.63
CA VAL A 322 3.66 -20.17 -11.72
C VAL A 322 3.76 -19.19 -12.88
N LYS A 323 2.89 -19.37 -13.87
CA LYS A 323 2.75 -18.37 -14.94
C LYS A 323 1.94 -17.19 -14.43
N LEU A 324 2.52 -15.99 -14.47
CA LEU A 324 1.82 -14.76 -14.11
C LEU A 324 0.79 -14.43 -15.19
N LYS A 325 -0.49 -14.55 -14.85
CA LYS A 325 -1.64 -14.12 -15.65
C LYS A 325 -2.13 -12.82 -15.03
N GLY A 326 -1.53 -11.71 -15.42
CA GLY A 326 -1.69 -10.45 -14.74
C GLY A 326 -2.30 -9.35 -15.60
N GLY A 327 -2.65 -8.27 -14.93
CA GLY A 327 -3.03 -7.00 -15.52
C GLY A 327 -2.54 -5.84 -14.68
N CYS A 328 -2.37 -4.69 -15.34
CA CYS A 328 -2.12 -3.43 -14.65
C CYS A 328 -3.42 -2.89 -14.08
N ILE A 329 -3.38 -2.38 -12.87
CA ILE A 329 -4.52 -1.75 -12.21
C ILE A 329 -4.16 -0.36 -11.73
N HIS A 330 -5.10 0.58 -11.84
CA HIS A 330 -5.05 1.85 -11.11
C HIS A 330 -5.77 1.74 -9.77
N HIS A 331 -5.56 2.73 -8.92
CA HIS A 331 -6.10 2.74 -7.56
C HIS A 331 -7.60 3.06 -7.50
N ASP A 332 -8.19 3.61 -8.56
CA ASP A 332 -9.60 4.00 -8.59
C ASP A 332 -10.58 2.81 -8.56
N ASN A 333 -11.81 3.11 -8.18
CA ASN A 333 -12.92 2.16 -8.06
C ASN A 333 -14.08 2.50 -9.01
N GLY A 334 -13.76 2.93 -10.24
CA GLY A 334 -14.74 3.26 -11.27
C GLY A 334 -15.65 4.42 -10.87
N LEU A 335 -16.96 4.21 -10.77
CA LEU A 335 -17.94 5.26 -10.43
C LEU A 335 -17.75 5.85 -9.02
N LEU A 336 -17.00 5.18 -8.13
CA LEU A 336 -16.66 5.70 -6.81
C LEU A 336 -15.44 6.64 -6.84
N GLY A 337 -14.81 6.82 -8.01
CA GLY A 337 -13.59 7.57 -8.13
C GLY A 337 -12.43 6.90 -7.38
N ALA A 338 -11.60 7.70 -6.74
CA ALA A 338 -10.46 7.21 -5.97
C ALA A 338 -10.84 6.70 -4.56
N VAL A 339 -12.09 6.86 -4.14
CA VAL A 339 -12.55 6.49 -2.80
C VAL A 339 -12.28 5.01 -2.51
N ALA A 340 -11.37 4.73 -1.59
CA ALA A 340 -10.96 3.38 -1.21
C ALA A 340 -11.86 2.85 -0.08
N ILE A 341 -13.06 2.41 -0.45
CA ILE A 341 -13.96 1.68 0.44
C ILE A 341 -13.52 0.22 0.48
N ASP A 342 -13.33 -0.35 1.67
CA ASP A 342 -12.84 -1.71 1.89
C ASP A 342 -13.48 -2.75 0.98
N ARG A 343 -14.82 -2.72 0.91
CA ARG A 343 -15.57 -3.66 0.06
C ARG A 343 -15.33 -3.44 -1.43
N ALA A 344 -15.06 -2.21 -1.87
CA ALA A 344 -14.74 -1.92 -3.27
C ALA A 344 -13.34 -2.43 -3.63
N GLU A 345 -12.37 -2.24 -2.75
CA GLU A 345 -11.02 -2.77 -2.90
C GLU A 345 -11.01 -4.30 -2.98
N GLU A 346 -11.71 -4.97 -2.06
CA GLU A 346 -11.88 -6.42 -2.08
C GLU A 346 -12.57 -6.91 -3.34
N ARG A 347 -13.68 -6.27 -3.75
CA ARG A 347 -14.43 -6.62 -4.97
C ARG A 347 -13.56 -6.54 -6.22
N LYS A 348 -12.64 -5.57 -6.31
CA LYS A 348 -11.68 -5.45 -7.41
C LYS A 348 -10.86 -6.74 -7.54
N VAL A 349 -10.31 -7.23 -6.44
CA VAL A 349 -9.53 -8.48 -6.41
C VAL A 349 -10.40 -9.69 -6.74
N GLU A 350 -11.61 -9.79 -6.16
CA GLU A 350 -12.57 -10.86 -6.46
C GLU A 350 -12.89 -10.96 -7.95
N LEU A 351 -13.19 -9.83 -8.60
CA LEU A 351 -13.50 -9.78 -10.03
C LEU A 351 -12.31 -10.23 -10.87
N MET A 352 -11.10 -9.83 -10.53
CA MET A 352 -9.90 -10.27 -11.23
C MET A 352 -9.70 -11.77 -11.08
N LYS A 353 -9.81 -12.31 -9.87
CA LYS A 353 -9.74 -13.76 -9.62
C LYS A 353 -10.79 -14.51 -10.42
N ALA A 354 -12.04 -14.06 -10.41
CA ALA A 354 -13.15 -14.69 -11.15
C ALA A 354 -12.91 -14.71 -12.67
N ASN A 355 -12.12 -13.77 -13.19
CA ASN A 355 -11.72 -13.70 -14.60
C ASN A 355 -10.38 -14.41 -14.90
N GLY A 356 -9.86 -15.21 -13.97
CA GLY A 356 -8.69 -16.05 -14.17
C GLY A 356 -7.35 -15.36 -13.97
N TYR A 357 -7.32 -14.13 -13.45
CA TYR A 357 -6.08 -13.46 -13.05
C TYR A 357 -5.51 -14.07 -11.78
N ASN A 358 -4.20 -14.16 -11.70
CA ASN A 358 -3.47 -14.57 -10.49
C ASN A 358 -2.41 -13.55 -10.08
N ALA A 359 -2.25 -12.47 -10.85
CA ALA A 359 -1.28 -11.42 -10.57
C ALA A 359 -1.82 -10.04 -10.96
N VAL A 360 -1.33 -9.00 -10.29
CA VAL A 360 -1.59 -7.60 -10.62
C VAL A 360 -0.30 -6.79 -10.52
N ARG A 361 -0.16 -5.76 -11.34
CA ARG A 361 0.82 -4.70 -11.20
C ARG A 361 0.11 -3.40 -10.81
N CYS A 362 0.53 -2.80 -9.73
CA CYS A 362 -0.05 -1.54 -9.24
C CYS A 362 0.49 -0.37 -10.06
N SER A 363 -0.31 0.12 -11.00
CA SER A 363 0.10 1.16 -11.97
C SER A 363 -0.32 2.54 -11.46
N HIS A 364 0.52 3.47 -11.27
CA HIS A 364 1.97 3.44 -11.11
C HIS A 364 2.24 4.10 -9.77
N ASN A 365 1.65 3.55 -8.71
CA ASN A 365 1.61 4.11 -7.36
C ASN A 365 1.25 3.04 -6.32
N GLN A 366 1.42 3.39 -5.06
CA GLN A 366 1.08 2.55 -3.92
C GLN A 366 -0.45 2.37 -3.80
N VAL A 367 -0.87 1.16 -3.48
CA VAL A 367 -2.27 0.79 -3.25
C VAL A 367 -2.66 0.90 -1.77
N SER A 368 -3.95 0.75 -1.46
CA SER A 368 -4.47 0.72 -0.09
C SER A 368 -4.05 -0.57 0.65
N GLU A 369 -3.99 -0.52 1.98
CA GLU A 369 -3.76 -1.71 2.81
C GLU A 369 -4.87 -2.76 2.55
N HIS A 370 -6.13 -2.33 2.49
CA HIS A 370 -7.27 -3.24 2.25
C HIS A 370 -7.20 -3.98 0.91
N PHE A 371 -6.65 -3.33 -0.12
CA PHE A 371 -6.40 -4.02 -1.39
C PHE A 371 -5.36 -5.15 -1.22
N LEU A 372 -4.28 -4.89 -0.49
CA LEU A 372 -3.24 -5.89 -0.22
C LEU A 372 -3.77 -7.01 0.69
N ASP A 373 -4.55 -6.68 1.73
CA ASP A 373 -5.22 -7.66 2.58
C ASP A 373 -6.13 -8.58 1.76
N ALA A 374 -6.86 -8.03 0.79
CA ALA A 374 -7.68 -8.83 -0.12
C ALA A 374 -6.82 -9.71 -1.03
N CYS A 375 -5.69 -9.21 -1.54
CA CYS A 375 -4.74 -9.99 -2.31
C CYS A 375 -4.16 -11.15 -1.51
N ASP A 376 -3.81 -10.91 -0.24
CA ASP A 376 -3.30 -11.94 0.67
C ASP A 376 -4.32 -13.05 0.93
N ARG A 377 -5.58 -12.68 1.21
CA ARG A 377 -6.66 -13.63 1.53
C ARG A 377 -7.19 -14.39 0.32
N LEU A 378 -7.14 -13.77 -0.86
CA LEU A 378 -7.69 -14.34 -2.10
C LEU A 378 -6.61 -14.97 -2.99
N GLY A 379 -5.32 -14.87 -2.64
CA GLY A 379 -4.23 -15.44 -3.38
C GLY A 379 -3.94 -14.71 -4.71
N MET A 380 -3.88 -13.39 -4.70
CA MET A 380 -3.49 -12.57 -5.84
C MET A 380 -2.04 -12.11 -5.65
N LEU A 381 -1.15 -12.42 -6.59
CA LEU A 381 0.23 -11.95 -6.57
C LEU A 381 0.30 -10.48 -6.93
N VAL A 382 1.19 -9.72 -6.29
CA VAL A 382 1.29 -8.27 -6.46
C VAL A 382 2.71 -7.88 -6.87
N ILE A 383 2.82 -7.10 -7.94
CA ILE A 383 3.99 -6.32 -8.29
C ILE A 383 3.70 -4.90 -7.79
N HIS A 384 4.31 -4.54 -6.68
CA HIS A 384 4.02 -3.28 -5.99
C HIS A 384 4.92 -2.17 -6.53
N GLU A 385 4.32 -1.21 -7.23
CA GLU A 385 5.05 -0.10 -7.83
C GLU A 385 4.85 1.19 -7.05
N THR A 386 5.90 2.00 -6.94
CA THR A 386 5.88 3.20 -6.11
C THR A 386 5.79 4.48 -6.93
N PHE A 387 6.50 4.59 -8.06
CA PHE A 387 6.62 5.84 -8.82
C PHE A 387 6.32 5.66 -10.30
N ASP A 388 5.61 6.64 -10.90
CA ASP A 388 5.46 6.73 -12.35
C ASP A 388 6.64 7.47 -13.01
N GLN A 389 7.21 8.44 -12.34
CA GLN A 389 8.32 9.27 -12.80
C GLN A 389 9.37 9.42 -11.69
N TRP A 390 10.59 9.79 -12.12
CA TRP A 390 11.66 10.19 -11.22
C TRP A 390 11.87 11.71 -11.30
N GLN A 391 13.13 12.18 -11.43
CA GLN A 391 13.49 13.59 -11.49
C GLN A 391 12.96 14.30 -12.75
N ALA A 392 12.85 13.59 -13.88
CA ALA A 392 12.36 14.20 -15.10
C ALA A 392 10.82 14.16 -15.13
N ALA A 393 10.22 15.30 -15.44
CA ALA A 393 8.78 15.46 -15.53
C ALA A 393 8.15 14.63 -16.64
N LYS A 394 7.03 14.00 -16.36
CA LYS A 394 6.07 13.54 -17.37
C LYS A 394 4.94 14.55 -17.55
N ARG A 395 4.63 15.30 -16.48
CA ARG A 395 3.71 16.42 -16.45
C ARG A 395 4.29 17.56 -15.61
N GLU A 396 3.83 18.78 -15.86
CA GLU A 396 4.42 20.00 -15.29
C GLU A 396 4.35 20.04 -13.76
N GLN A 397 3.25 19.57 -13.17
CA GLN A 397 3.00 19.61 -11.73
C GLN A 397 3.06 18.22 -11.08
N ASP A 398 3.66 17.21 -11.73
CA ASP A 398 3.74 15.88 -11.17
C ASP A 398 4.82 15.75 -10.07
N TYR A 399 4.98 14.54 -9.54
CA TYR A 399 5.85 14.25 -8.40
C TYR A 399 7.35 14.52 -8.64
N HIS A 400 7.80 14.72 -9.90
CA HIS A 400 9.20 15.05 -10.20
C HIS A 400 9.72 16.23 -9.38
N GLN A 401 8.83 17.21 -9.06
CA GLN A 401 9.19 18.40 -8.27
C GLN A 401 9.66 18.06 -6.85
N PHE A 402 9.28 16.91 -6.34
CA PHE A 402 9.56 16.45 -4.98
C PHE A 402 10.47 15.24 -4.94
N PHE A 403 10.77 14.64 -6.07
CA PHE A 403 11.42 13.34 -6.15
C PHE A 403 12.74 13.26 -5.38
N ASP A 404 13.61 14.25 -5.53
CA ASP A 404 14.93 14.25 -4.90
C ASP A 404 14.85 14.30 -3.37
N GLU A 405 13.94 15.12 -2.84
CA GLU A 405 13.77 15.29 -1.40
C GLU A 405 12.96 14.18 -0.76
N TRP A 406 11.95 13.64 -1.48
CA TRP A 406 10.90 12.81 -0.88
C TRP A 406 10.97 11.34 -1.25
N SER A 407 11.60 10.96 -2.35
CA SER A 407 11.49 9.60 -2.88
C SER A 407 11.99 8.50 -1.93
N ASP A 408 13.09 8.71 -1.21
CA ASP A 408 13.58 7.73 -0.24
C ASP A 408 12.63 7.58 0.97
N ARG A 409 12.04 8.68 1.44
CA ARG A 409 11.04 8.67 2.50
C ARG A 409 9.77 7.91 2.06
N ASP A 410 9.24 8.23 0.88
CA ASP A 410 8.02 7.66 0.36
C ASP A 410 8.17 6.17 0.04
N LEU A 411 9.31 5.78 -0.55
CA LEU A 411 9.64 4.38 -0.79
C LEU A 411 9.85 3.60 0.51
N SER A 412 10.53 4.19 1.50
CA SER A 412 10.72 3.58 2.82
C SER A 412 9.38 3.34 3.52
N ALA A 413 8.48 4.34 3.50
CA ALA A 413 7.14 4.21 4.08
C ALA A 413 6.36 3.08 3.42
N SER A 414 6.38 2.99 2.08
CA SER A 414 5.73 1.94 1.31
C SER A 414 6.25 0.55 1.69
N VAL A 415 7.57 0.35 1.64
CA VAL A 415 8.17 -0.97 1.93
C VAL A 415 7.93 -1.38 3.39
N ARG A 416 8.13 -0.47 4.35
CA ARG A 416 7.93 -0.77 5.78
C ARG A 416 6.47 -1.11 6.09
N ARG A 417 5.52 -0.38 5.50
CA ARG A 417 4.08 -0.66 5.66
C ARG A 417 3.72 -2.05 5.13
N ASP A 418 4.22 -2.39 3.92
CA ASP A 418 3.66 -3.48 3.13
C ASP A 418 4.49 -4.76 3.12
N ARG A 419 5.71 -4.78 3.69
CA ARG A 419 6.63 -5.93 3.62
C ARG A 419 6.12 -7.22 4.29
N ASN A 420 5.09 -7.15 5.12
CA ASN A 420 4.48 -8.35 5.72
C ASN A 420 3.45 -9.04 4.80
N HIS A 421 2.99 -8.40 3.72
CA HIS A 421 2.03 -9.01 2.79
C HIS A 421 2.68 -10.10 1.93
N PRO A 422 2.27 -11.38 2.06
CA PRO A 422 2.83 -12.46 1.25
C PRO A 422 2.48 -12.37 -0.23
N SER A 423 1.43 -11.66 -0.59
CA SER A 423 1.02 -11.43 -1.98
C SER A 423 2.05 -10.64 -2.79
N ILE A 424 2.79 -9.72 -2.15
CA ILE A 424 3.83 -8.93 -2.84
C ILE A 424 5.02 -9.83 -3.18
N ILE A 425 5.35 -9.90 -4.46
CA ILE A 425 6.46 -10.70 -4.99
C ILE A 425 7.61 -9.86 -5.53
N MET A 426 7.32 -8.64 -5.97
CA MET A 426 8.31 -7.68 -6.47
C MET A 426 8.00 -6.26 -6.02
N TRP A 427 9.07 -5.50 -5.77
CA TRP A 427 9.04 -4.04 -5.61
C TRP A 427 9.48 -3.39 -6.91
N SER A 428 8.61 -2.58 -7.51
CA SER A 428 8.92 -1.82 -8.70
C SER A 428 9.26 -0.37 -8.35
N ILE A 429 10.44 0.08 -8.77
CA ILE A 429 10.99 1.39 -8.44
C ILE A 429 10.58 2.50 -9.40
N GLY A 430 9.88 2.16 -10.49
CA GLY A 430 9.44 3.16 -11.45
C GLY A 430 8.74 2.57 -12.66
N ASN A 431 8.10 3.46 -13.42
CA ASN A 431 7.46 3.15 -14.69
C ASN A 431 7.91 4.13 -15.76
N GLU A 432 8.40 3.61 -16.88
CA GLU A 432 8.72 4.40 -18.09
C GLU A 432 9.41 5.74 -17.77
N VAL A 433 10.38 5.69 -16.87
CA VAL A 433 11.09 6.89 -16.42
C VAL A 433 11.90 7.50 -17.56
N ALA A 434 11.99 8.83 -17.59
CA ALA A 434 12.68 9.51 -18.68
C ALA A 434 14.22 9.43 -18.56
N GLN A 435 14.74 9.16 -17.37
CA GLN A 435 16.15 8.84 -17.17
C GLN A 435 16.44 7.51 -17.84
N ARG A 436 17.18 7.58 -18.95
CA ARG A 436 17.46 6.42 -19.78
C ARG A 436 18.34 5.41 -19.09
N ALA A 437 18.11 4.17 -19.42
CA ALA A 437 18.84 3.07 -18.78
C ALA A 437 20.34 3.08 -19.08
N ASP A 438 20.77 3.71 -20.15
CA ASP A 438 22.17 3.91 -20.53
C ASP A 438 22.83 5.16 -19.91
N GLU A 439 22.05 6.01 -19.26
CA GLU A 439 22.56 7.23 -18.65
C GLU A 439 23.10 6.98 -17.22
N PRO A 440 24.22 7.63 -16.84
CA PRO A 440 24.76 7.51 -15.48
C PRO A 440 23.76 7.89 -14.37
N GLU A 441 22.87 8.83 -14.64
CA GLU A 441 21.86 9.30 -13.71
C GLU A 441 20.82 8.20 -13.39
N GLY A 442 20.33 7.48 -14.41
CA GLY A 442 19.44 6.33 -14.22
C GLY A 442 20.08 5.22 -13.39
N ASP A 443 21.37 4.97 -13.57
CA ASP A 443 22.14 4.02 -12.76
C ASP A 443 22.21 4.45 -11.29
N LEU A 444 22.52 5.71 -11.02
CA LEU A 444 22.62 6.23 -9.65
C LEU A 444 21.28 6.21 -8.92
N ILE A 445 20.20 6.66 -9.58
CA ILE A 445 18.86 6.67 -9.00
C ILE A 445 18.39 5.24 -8.72
N SER A 446 18.49 4.33 -9.69
CA SER A 446 18.06 2.94 -9.51
C SER A 446 18.82 2.25 -8.37
N LYS A 447 20.14 2.44 -8.30
CA LYS A 447 20.96 1.92 -7.21
C LYS A 447 20.54 2.47 -5.84
N ARG A 448 20.24 3.77 -5.74
CA ARG A 448 19.75 4.42 -4.52
C ARG A 448 18.40 3.84 -4.09
N LEU A 449 17.42 3.77 -4.99
CA LEU A 449 16.08 3.27 -4.70
C LEU A 449 16.10 1.78 -4.30
N VAL A 450 16.86 0.94 -5.03
CA VAL A 450 17.07 -0.47 -4.65
C VAL A 450 17.73 -0.57 -3.28
N GLY A 451 18.74 0.26 -3.00
CA GLY A 451 19.39 0.34 -1.71
C GLY A 451 18.40 0.68 -0.58
N THR A 452 17.45 1.59 -0.85
CA THR A 452 16.38 1.95 0.09
C THR A 452 15.44 0.77 0.37
N ILE A 453 15.03 0.02 -0.66
CA ILE A 453 14.23 -1.21 -0.48
C ILE A 453 15.01 -2.23 0.39
N ARG A 454 16.27 -2.51 0.04
CA ARG A 454 17.09 -3.54 0.68
C ARG A 454 17.40 -3.26 2.16
N LYS A 455 17.28 -2.01 2.62
CA LYS A 455 17.35 -1.69 4.06
C LYS A 455 16.23 -2.35 4.87
N TYR A 456 15.07 -2.56 4.25
CA TYR A 456 13.85 -3.00 4.93
C TYR A 456 13.35 -4.37 4.50
N ASP A 457 13.65 -4.77 3.26
CA ASP A 457 13.23 -6.05 2.69
C ASP A 457 14.26 -6.61 1.70
N THR A 458 14.85 -7.73 2.07
CA THR A 458 15.78 -8.50 1.22
C THR A 458 15.15 -9.79 0.68
N SER A 459 13.88 -10.05 1.01
CA SER A 459 13.19 -11.30 0.69
C SER A 459 12.47 -11.28 -0.66
N ARG A 460 12.27 -10.09 -1.24
CA ARG A 460 11.56 -9.89 -2.52
C ARG A 460 12.49 -9.35 -3.59
N PHE A 461 12.04 -9.50 -4.83
CA PHE A 461 12.78 -9.04 -6.02
C PHE A 461 12.47 -7.58 -6.34
N THR A 462 13.42 -6.92 -7.00
CA THR A 462 13.29 -5.54 -7.46
C THR A 462 13.15 -5.48 -8.98
N THR A 463 12.33 -4.54 -9.48
CA THR A 463 12.05 -4.37 -10.90
C THR A 463 11.73 -2.92 -11.27
N ILE A 464 11.54 -2.66 -12.54
CA ILE A 464 11.02 -1.42 -13.15
C ILE A 464 10.23 -1.78 -14.41
N GLY A 465 9.24 -0.99 -14.79
CA GLY A 465 8.62 -1.07 -16.13
C GLY A 465 9.35 -0.17 -17.10
N SER A 466 10.05 -0.73 -18.11
CA SER A 466 10.85 0.04 -19.06
C SER A 466 10.29 0.01 -20.48
N ASN A 467 10.28 1.17 -21.14
CA ASN A 467 9.84 1.36 -22.53
C ASN A 467 10.95 1.94 -23.43
N ASP A 468 12.21 1.87 -23.05
CA ASP A 468 13.34 2.55 -23.71
C ASP A 468 13.50 2.26 -25.22
N PHE A 469 12.80 1.25 -25.76
CA PHE A 469 12.85 0.88 -27.17
C PHE A 469 11.75 1.49 -28.05
N TRP A 470 10.79 2.18 -27.50
CA TRP A 470 9.67 2.72 -28.27
C TRP A 470 10.12 3.69 -29.36
N ASP A 471 11.04 4.57 -29.02
CA ASP A 471 11.60 5.61 -29.87
C ASP A 471 13.01 5.27 -30.40
N ARG A 472 13.59 4.13 -29.96
CA ARG A 472 14.93 3.68 -30.32
C ARG A 472 14.92 2.23 -30.82
N ARG A 473 14.09 1.88 -31.79
CA ARG A 473 13.95 0.51 -32.32
C ARG A 473 15.26 -0.13 -32.80
N GLN A 474 16.28 0.66 -33.15
CA GLN A 474 17.60 0.21 -33.58
C GLN A 474 18.61 0.13 -32.42
N PHE A 475 18.21 0.48 -31.21
CA PHE A 475 19.11 0.43 -30.08
C PHE A 475 19.44 -1.03 -29.74
N THR A 476 20.72 -1.36 -29.79
CA THR A 476 21.21 -2.65 -29.29
C THR A 476 21.71 -2.45 -27.89
N TRP A 477 21.11 -3.18 -26.95
CA TRP A 477 21.65 -3.26 -25.59
C TRP A 477 22.98 -3.99 -25.67
N ASP A 478 24.05 -3.31 -25.42
CA ASP A 478 25.22 -4.05 -24.99
C ASP A 478 25.19 -4.25 -23.49
N LYS A 479 26.01 -5.19 -23.01
CA LYS A 479 26.03 -5.61 -21.61
C LYS A 479 26.32 -4.46 -20.64
N ASP A 480 26.91 -3.38 -21.11
CA ASP A 480 27.38 -2.24 -20.34
C ASP A 480 26.47 -1.01 -20.48
N SER A 481 25.64 -0.94 -21.51
CA SER A 481 24.81 0.22 -21.79
C SER A 481 23.49 0.25 -21.01
N TYR A 482 22.99 -0.90 -20.52
CA TYR A 482 21.72 -0.92 -19.78
C TYR A 482 21.94 -0.99 -18.27
N ARG A 483 22.40 0.12 -17.69
CA ARG A 483 22.89 0.20 -16.32
C ARG A 483 21.81 0.01 -15.27
N ILE A 484 20.59 0.48 -15.51
CA ILE A 484 19.46 0.31 -14.57
C ILE A 484 19.20 -1.17 -14.27
N PHE A 485 19.17 -2.04 -15.31
CA PHE A 485 18.88 -3.46 -15.10
C PHE A 485 19.98 -4.21 -14.33
N ARG A 486 21.20 -3.67 -14.25
CA ARG A 486 22.25 -4.26 -13.40
C ARG A 486 21.96 -4.14 -11.91
N ASN A 487 21.16 -3.16 -11.54
CA ASN A 487 20.79 -2.90 -10.15
C ASN A 487 19.52 -3.65 -9.75
N LEU A 488 18.82 -4.28 -10.69
CA LEU A 488 17.52 -4.94 -10.50
C LEU A 488 17.65 -6.46 -10.60
N ASP A 489 16.77 -7.16 -9.92
CA ASP A 489 16.70 -8.62 -10.00
C ASP A 489 15.94 -9.10 -11.24
N VAL A 490 14.92 -8.34 -11.67
CA VAL A 490 14.02 -8.70 -12.78
C VAL A 490 13.82 -7.49 -13.70
N ALA A 491 14.02 -7.69 -14.99
CA ALA A 491 13.82 -6.67 -16.02
C ALA A 491 12.36 -6.65 -16.50
N GLY A 492 11.64 -5.56 -16.26
CA GLY A 492 10.29 -5.37 -16.75
C GLY A 492 10.26 -4.66 -18.09
N TYR A 493 9.58 -5.26 -19.05
CA TYR A 493 9.49 -4.78 -20.43
C TYR A 493 8.07 -4.29 -20.74
N ASN A 494 7.92 -2.98 -20.99
CA ASN A 494 6.67 -2.40 -21.45
C ASN A 494 6.60 -2.42 -22.97
N TYR A 495 5.62 -3.16 -23.54
CA TYR A 495 5.29 -3.20 -24.97
C TYR A 495 6.43 -3.59 -25.93
N ILE A 496 7.46 -4.28 -25.46
CA ILE A 496 8.64 -4.66 -26.27
C ILE A 496 8.82 -6.18 -26.39
N TRP A 497 7.70 -6.89 -26.49
CA TRP A 497 7.63 -8.36 -26.58
C TRP A 497 8.52 -8.96 -27.69
N TRP A 498 8.75 -8.24 -28.80
CA TRP A 498 9.63 -8.68 -29.90
C TRP A 498 11.10 -8.81 -29.49
N LYS A 499 11.47 -8.32 -28.31
CA LYS A 499 12.82 -8.40 -27.76
C LYS A 499 13.04 -9.62 -26.88
N TYR A 500 12.00 -10.30 -26.42
CA TYR A 500 12.15 -11.37 -25.44
C TYR A 500 13.13 -12.46 -25.89
N GLU A 501 12.95 -13.02 -27.08
CA GLU A 501 13.80 -14.10 -27.59
C GLU A 501 15.23 -13.62 -27.86
N SER A 502 15.40 -12.48 -28.54
CA SER A 502 16.72 -11.92 -28.87
C SER A 502 17.50 -11.53 -27.62
N ASP A 503 16.84 -10.95 -26.63
CA ASP A 503 17.51 -10.53 -25.40
C ASP A 503 17.80 -11.71 -24.49
N HIS A 504 16.95 -12.73 -24.45
CA HIS A 504 17.25 -13.97 -23.74
C HIS A 504 18.45 -14.70 -24.36
N ALA A 505 18.56 -14.71 -25.68
CA ALA A 505 19.72 -15.29 -26.36
C ALA A 505 21.01 -14.48 -26.12
N ALA A 506 20.94 -13.15 -26.11
CA ALA A 506 22.08 -12.26 -25.90
C ALA A 506 22.49 -12.16 -24.41
N TYR A 507 21.54 -12.28 -23.49
CA TYR A 507 21.71 -12.15 -22.04
C TYR A 507 21.02 -13.31 -21.31
N PRO A 508 21.56 -14.54 -21.39
CA PRO A 508 20.88 -15.74 -20.89
C PRO A 508 20.59 -15.74 -19.37
N ASP A 509 21.31 -14.92 -18.61
CA ASP A 509 21.10 -14.78 -17.16
C ASP A 509 20.06 -13.70 -16.80
N ARG A 510 19.61 -12.90 -17.78
CA ARG A 510 18.64 -11.83 -17.52
C ARG A 510 17.25 -12.41 -17.32
N VAL A 511 16.68 -12.18 -16.14
CA VAL A 511 15.28 -12.50 -15.88
C VAL A 511 14.41 -11.41 -16.47
N ILE A 512 13.53 -11.76 -17.39
CA ILE A 512 12.66 -10.82 -18.13
C ILE A 512 11.20 -11.17 -17.84
N TYR A 513 10.36 -10.14 -17.67
CA TYR A 513 8.91 -10.29 -17.67
C TYR A 513 8.24 -9.15 -18.45
N GLY A 514 7.08 -9.41 -19.03
CA GLY A 514 6.24 -8.37 -19.63
C GLY A 514 5.51 -7.61 -18.55
N SER A 515 5.95 -6.38 -18.25
CA SER A 515 5.30 -5.52 -17.26
C SER A 515 4.06 -4.84 -17.83
N GLU A 516 4.05 -4.53 -19.14
CA GLU A 516 2.89 -4.08 -19.90
C GLU A 516 2.89 -4.68 -21.30
N SER A 517 1.70 -5.04 -21.83
CA SER A 517 1.53 -5.55 -23.19
C SER A 517 0.20 -5.10 -23.80
N TYR A 518 0.13 -5.07 -25.14
CA TYR A 518 -1.09 -4.69 -25.85
C TYR A 518 -2.09 -5.84 -25.89
N PRO A 519 -3.33 -5.66 -25.42
CA PRO A 519 -4.37 -6.68 -25.52
C PRO A 519 -4.71 -7.05 -26.98
N LYS A 520 -4.62 -6.08 -27.90
CA LYS A 520 -4.92 -6.28 -29.33
C LYS A 520 -3.89 -7.16 -30.07
N GLU A 521 -2.64 -7.17 -29.61
CA GLU A 521 -1.59 -7.97 -30.27
C GLU A 521 -1.66 -9.44 -29.85
N ALA A 522 -2.05 -9.73 -28.64
CA ALA A 522 -2.36 -11.08 -28.21
C ALA A 522 -3.45 -11.73 -29.06
N ALA A 523 -4.50 -10.96 -29.43
CA ALA A 523 -5.57 -11.41 -30.31
C ALA A 523 -5.14 -11.60 -31.78
N ARG A 524 -4.16 -10.81 -32.27
CA ARG A 524 -3.63 -10.94 -33.65
C ARG A 524 -2.65 -12.10 -33.82
N THR A 525 -1.94 -12.47 -32.79
CA THR A 525 -0.92 -13.53 -32.84
C THR A 525 -1.46 -14.91 -32.52
N GLY A 526 -2.74 -15.04 -32.17
CA GLY A 526 -3.35 -16.33 -31.80
C GLY A 526 -2.77 -16.94 -30.52
N ILE A 527 -2.05 -16.15 -29.71
CA ILE A 527 -1.51 -16.56 -28.41
C ILE A 527 -2.54 -16.19 -27.33
N LEU A 528 -3.62 -16.92 -27.30
CA LEU A 528 -4.53 -17.03 -26.16
C LEU A 528 -4.61 -18.48 -25.73
#